data_7bd57346be50662224a21e65b6aad66b
#
_entry.id   7bd57346be50662224a21e65b6aad66b
#
_cell.length_a   1.000
_cell.length_b   1.000
_cell.length_c   1.000
_cell.angle_alpha   90.00
_cell.angle_beta   90.00
_cell.angle_gamma   90.00
#
_symmetry.space_group_name_H-M   'P 1'
#
loop_
_entity.id
_entity.type
_entity.pdbx_description
1 polymer ?
#
loop_
_entity_poly.entity_id
_entity_poly.type
_entity_poly.pdbx_seq_one_letter_code
_entity_poly.pdbx_strand_id
1 'polypeptide(L)'
;MEWLFWVTVICFIFTLILFTILYSTTDLECKWPPCVSELIEAHKNFVLVMFGFTSGLLWMNLIILSLIVRADELVALSTLMFLSVMGIIAFDLSHYRLTHYLFVLLYTLSSTTYANIVVSDKLYLFTMAVNITTVLFMILVIYTAADNEWGEVSKYFYTGFECMWIVAFFAYVIAHSYENRHAYNTLLLLVNCTADTAHEEGLHTLIG
;
A
#
# COMPACT_ATOMS: atom_id res chain seq x y z
N MET A 1 22.92 -1.26 1.98
CA MET A 1 21.90 -2.22 2.49
C MET A 1 20.61 -2.02 1.72
N GLU A 2 20.21 -2.99 0.91
CA GLU A 2 19.02 -2.91 0.04
C GLU A 2 17.75 -3.43 0.73
N TRP A 3 17.76 -3.48 2.07
CA TRP A 3 16.73 -4.17 2.84
C TRP A 3 15.32 -3.58 2.63
N LEU A 4 15.18 -2.26 2.46
CA LEU A 4 13.87 -1.63 2.23
C LEU A 4 13.28 -1.98 0.87
N PHE A 5 14.13 -2.08 -0.15
CA PHE A 5 13.71 -2.62 -1.44
C PHE A 5 13.21 -4.07 -1.26
N TRP A 6 13.99 -4.92 -0.58
CA TRP A 6 13.60 -6.30 -0.34
C TRP A 6 12.36 -6.43 0.54
N VAL A 7 12.18 -5.57 1.54
CA VAL A 7 10.93 -5.53 2.34
C VAL A 7 9.73 -5.29 1.44
N THR A 8 9.81 -4.33 0.51
CA THR A 8 8.69 -4.06 -0.41
C THR A 8 8.41 -5.26 -1.32
N VAL A 9 9.45 -5.88 -1.88
CA VAL A 9 9.32 -7.07 -2.73
C VAL A 9 8.71 -8.24 -1.96
N ILE A 10 9.18 -8.47 -0.73
CA ILE A 10 8.66 -9.54 0.15
C ILE A 10 7.20 -9.27 0.51
N CYS A 11 6.84 -8.03 0.87
CA CYS A 11 5.45 -7.65 1.15
C CYS A 11 4.55 -7.90 -0.07
N PHE A 12 5.03 -7.57 -1.28
CA PHE A 12 4.27 -7.82 -2.51
C PHE A 12 4.07 -9.31 -2.75
N ILE A 13 5.14 -10.10 -2.72
CA ILE A 13 5.07 -11.56 -2.91
C ILE A 13 4.16 -12.19 -1.85
N PHE A 14 4.31 -11.79 -0.60
CA PHE A 14 3.47 -12.27 0.49
C PHE A 14 1.99 -11.93 0.27
N THR A 15 1.70 -10.71 -0.17
CA THR A 15 0.33 -10.29 -0.51
C THR A 15 -0.25 -11.16 -1.63
N LEU A 16 0.51 -11.43 -2.70
CA LEU A 16 0.06 -12.31 -3.79
C LEU A 16 -0.20 -13.75 -3.30
N ILE A 17 0.70 -14.31 -2.50
CA ILE A 17 0.53 -15.65 -1.90
C ILE A 17 -0.72 -15.68 -1.03
N LEU A 18 -0.90 -14.67 -0.18
CA LEU A 18 -2.04 -14.55 0.70
C LEU A 18 -3.35 -14.51 -0.09
N PHE A 19 -3.44 -13.67 -1.12
CA PHE A 19 -4.63 -13.63 -2.00
C PHE A 19 -4.88 -14.97 -2.68
N THR A 20 -3.83 -15.65 -3.15
CA THR A 20 -3.97 -16.96 -3.78
C THR A 20 -4.52 -18.00 -2.79
N ILE A 21 -4.04 -17.99 -1.54
CA ILE A 21 -4.54 -18.90 -0.48
C ILE A 21 -6.00 -18.57 -0.15
N LEU A 22 -6.31 -17.30 0.12
CA LEU A 22 -7.68 -16.88 0.44
C LEU A 22 -8.65 -17.27 -0.67
N TYR A 23 -8.22 -17.05 -1.90
CA TYR A 23 -8.97 -17.39 -3.09
C TYR A 23 -9.22 -18.88 -3.25
N SER A 24 -8.22 -19.73 -2.94
CA SER A 24 -8.32 -21.19 -3.04
C SER A 24 -9.08 -21.82 -1.87
N THR A 25 -9.15 -21.15 -0.72
CA THR A 25 -9.79 -21.68 0.51
C THR A 25 -11.20 -21.14 0.74
N THR A 26 -11.59 -20.08 0.03
CA THR A 26 -12.94 -19.56 0.13
C THR A 26 -13.88 -20.49 -0.65
N ASP A 27 -14.76 -21.18 0.09
CA ASP A 27 -15.82 -22.02 -0.49
C ASP A 27 -16.90 -21.07 -1.02
N LEU A 28 -16.72 -20.68 -2.28
CA LEU A 28 -17.58 -19.72 -2.92
C LEU A 28 -18.77 -20.47 -3.54
N GLU A 29 -19.84 -20.62 -2.79
CA GLU A 29 -21.18 -20.76 -3.37
C GLU A 29 -21.53 -19.54 -4.25
N CYS A 30 -20.69 -18.50 -4.19
CA CYS A 30 -20.83 -17.26 -4.94
C CYS A 30 -20.29 -17.40 -6.36
N LYS A 31 -21.04 -16.87 -7.29
CA LYS A 31 -20.62 -16.72 -8.69
C LYS A 31 -19.34 -15.93 -8.78
N TRP A 32 -18.34 -16.57 -9.28
CA TRP A 32 -16.96 -16.13 -9.50
C TRP A 32 -16.83 -14.86 -10.37
N PRO A 33 -15.77 -14.00 -10.19
CA PRO A 33 -14.74 -13.97 -9.16
C PRO A 33 -15.09 -13.07 -7.98
N PRO A 34 -14.71 -13.41 -6.72
CA PRO A 34 -14.88 -12.51 -5.59
C PRO A 34 -13.94 -11.31 -5.74
N CYS A 35 -14.41 -10.13 -5.40
CA CYS A 35 -13.52 -8.98 -5.26
C CYS A 35 -12.65 -9.11 -4.00
N VAL A 36 -11.56 -8.33 -3.94
CA VAL A 36 -10.65 -8.35 -2.78
C VAL A 36 -11.39 -8.06 -1.48
N SER A 37 -12.35 -7.15 -1.51
CA SER A 37 -13.18 -6.79 -0.34
C SER A 37 -14.03 -7.97 0.16
N GLU A 38 -14.60 -8.79 -0.72
CA GLU A 38 -15.36 -10.01 -0.35
C GLU A 38 -14.43 -11.07 0.28
N LEU A 39 -13.20 -11.23 -0.25
CA LEU A 39 -12.20 -12.12 0.35
C LEU A 39 -11.77 -11.65 1.74
N ILE A 40 -11.61 -10.34 1.92
CA ILE A 40 -11.30 -9.74 3.22
C ILE A 40 -12.40 -10.05 4.22
N GLU A 41 -13.66 -9.87 3.83
CA GLU A 41 -14.83 -10.10 4.70
C GLU A 41 -14.95 -11.58 5.09
N ALA A 42 -14.79 -12.50 4.15
CA ALA A 42 -14.88 -13.95 4.41
C ALA A 42 -13.83 -14.45 5.42
N HIS A 43 -12.66 -13.80 5.48
CA HIS A 43 -11.52 -14.20 6.32
C HIS A 43 -11.03 -13.10 7.27
N LYS A 44 -11.93 -12.25 7.76
CA LYS A 44 -11.64 -10.99 8.46
C LYS A 44 -10.54 -11.08 9.52
N ASN A 45 -10.61 -12.04 10.43
CA ASN A 45 -9.64 -12.12 11.54
C ASN A 45 -8.23 -12.48 11.04
N PHE A 46 -8.11 -13.38 10.07
CA PHE A 46 -6.85 -13.76 9.48
C PHE A 46 -6.26 -12.61 8.66
N VAL A 47 -7.09 -11.98 7.85
CA VAL A 47 -6.73 -10.84 7.02
C VAL A 47 -6.31 -9.65 7.87
N LEU A 48 -7.02 -9.34 8.97
CA LEU A 48 -6.66 -8.25 9.87
C LEU A 48 -5.20 -8.36 10.37
N VAL A 49 -4.80 -9.57 10.77
CA VAL A 49 -3.42 -9.79 11.25
C VAL A 49 -2.42 -9.71 10.10
N MET A 50 -2.68 -10.42 9.01
CA MET A 50 -1.71 -10.55 7.91
C MET A 50 -1.60 -9.28 7.06
N PHE A 51 -2.73 -8.68 6.68
CA PHE A 51 -2.73 -7.41 5.95
C PHE A 51 -2.34 -6.23 6.83
N GLY A 52 -2.74 -6.23 8.11
CA GLY A 52 -2.29 -5.22 9.06
C GLY A 52 -0.78 -5.22 9.20
N PHE A 53 -0.15 -6.40 9.28
CA PHE A 53 1.30 -6.53 9.36
C PHE A 53 1.99 -6.08 8.04
N THR A 54 1.55 -6.59 6.89
CA THR A 54 2.15 -6.20 5.58
C THR A 54 1.93 -4.74 5.24
N SER A 55 0.73 -4.20 5.52
CA SER A 55 0.44 -2.78 5.33
C SER A 55 1.25 -1.91 6.27
N GLY A 56 1.47 -2.35 7.52
CA GLY A 56 2.33 -1.66 8.47
C GLY A 56 3.78 -1.60 8.01
N LEU A 57 4.33 -2.70 7.49
CA LEU A 57 5.69 -2.72 6.93
C LEU A 57 5.80 -1.83 5.69
N LEU A 58 4.82 -1.88 4.79
CA LEU A 58 4.78 -1.02 3.62
C LEU A 58 4.67 0.46 3.99
N TRP A 59 3.83 0.78 4.97
CA TRP A 59 3.69 2.13 5.51
C TRP A 59 4.99 2.64 6.11
N MET A 60 5.68 1.86 6.94
CA MET A 60 7.00 2.22 7.48
C MET A 60 8.01 2.48 6.35
N ASN A 61 8.02 1.64 5.30
CA ASN A 61 8.88 1.84 4.16
C ASN A 61 8.57 3.16 3.42
N LEU A 62 7.30 3.45 3.18
CA LEU A 62 6.88 4.69 2.53
C LEU A 62 7.21 5.94 3.37
N ILE A 63 7.10 5.87 4.70
CA ILE A 63 7.53 6.96 5.59
C ILE A 63 9.04 7.18 5.48
N ILE A 64 9.84 6.13 5.53
CA ILE A 64 11.30 6.26 5.41
C ILE A 64 11.67 6.85 4.05
N LEU A 65 11.03 6.40 2.96
CA LEU A 65 11.20 6.99 1.62
C LEU A 65 10.84 8.49 1.61
N SER A 66 9.73 8.85 2.24
CA SER A 66 9.26 10.24 2.34
C SER A 66 10.26 11.14 3.10
N LEU A 67 10.84 10.63 4.18
CA LEU A 67 11.88 11.33 4.96
C LEU A 67 13.17 11.51 4.13
N ILE A 68 13.53 10.53 3.30
CA ILE A 68 14.69 10.64 2.40
C ILE A 68 14.48 11.73 1.36
N VAL A 69 13.28 11.79 0.78
CA VAL A 69 12.90 12.80 -0.22
C VAL A 69 12.66 14.18 0.46
N ARG A 70 12.59 14.23 1.79
CA ARG A 70 12.33 15.43 2.60
C ARG A 70 11.00 16.12 2.26
N ALA A 71 9.95 15.35 2.10
CA ALA A 71 8.62 15.82 1.78
C ALA A 71 7.61 15.40 2.86
N ASP A 72 7.25 16.32 3.75
CA ASP A 72 6.35 16.06 4.86
C ASP A 72 4.94 15.66 4.39
N GLU A 73 4.52 16.16 3.23
CA GLU A 73 3.24 15.79 2.61
C GLU A 73 3.16 14.31 2.28
N LEU A 74 4.29 13.69 1.92
CA LEU A 74 4.36 12.26 1.64
C LEU A 74 4.21 11.41 2.89
N VAL A 75 4.67 11.90 4.05
CA VAL A 75 4.46 11.25 5.34
C VAL A 75 2.97 11.24 5.67
N ALA A 76 2.29 12.37 5.48
CA ALA A 76 0.85 12.48 5.70
C ALA A 76 0.05 11.55 4.77
N LEU A 77 0.40 11.50 3.48
CA LEU A 77 -0.23 10.61 2.50
C LEU A 77 0.00 9.13 2.84
N SER A 78 1.21 8.76 3.23
CA SER A 78 1.53 7.39 3.64
C SER A 78 0.72 6.97 4.88
N THR A 79 0.58 7.88 5.84
CA THR A 79 -0.25 7.64 7.03
C THR A 79 -1.73 7.50 6.67
N LEU A 80 -2.23 8.34 5.76
CA LEU A 80 -3.60 8.27 5.27
C LEU A 80 -3.86 6.94 4.54
N MET A 81 -2.91 6.47 3.73
CA MET A 81 -2.99 5.15 3.08
C MET A 81 -3.11 4.02 4.12
N PHE A 82 -2.26 4.02 5.14
CA PHE A 82 -2.31 3.01 6.20
C PHE A 82 -3.65 3.01 6.95
N LEU A 83 -4.12 4.18 7.37
CA LEU A 83 -5.40 4.32 8.06
C LEU A 83 -6.57 3.89 7.16
N SER A 84 -6.49 4.16 5.87
CA SER A 84 -7.51 3.74 4.90
C SER A 84 -7.57 2.22 4.74
N VAL A 85 -6.43 1.53 4.68
CA VAL A 85 -6.38 0.06 4.66
C VAL A 85 -6.99 -0.52 5.95
N MET A 86 -6.67 0.05 7.10
CA MET A 86 -7.28 -0.36 8.37
C MET A 86 -8.79 -0.15 8.36
N GLY A 87 -9.27 0.96 7.78
CA GLY A 87 -10.69 1.24 7.59
C GLY A 87 -11.37 0.24 6.65
N ILE A 88 -10.75 -0.11 5.52
CA ILE A 88 -11.26 -1.13 4.58
C ILE A 88 -11.46 -2.47 5.30
N ILE A 89 -10.53 -2.87 6.15
CA ILE A 89 -10.60 -4.12 6.90
C ILE A 89 -11.64 -4.05 8.04
N ALA A 90 -11.73 -2.90 8.72
CA ALA A 90 -12.60 -2.73 9.88
C ALA A 90 -14.09 -2.68 9.49
N PHE A 91 -14.42 -2.04 8.37
CA PHE A 91 -15.79 -1.82 7.91
C PHE A 91 -16.15 -2.83 6.82
N ASP A 92 -16.98 -3.81 7.16
CA ASP A 92 -17.43 -4.86 6.24
C ASP A 92 -18.23 -4.27 5.08
N LEU A 93 -17.99 -4.80 3.88
CA LEU A 93 -18.69 -4.39 2.66
C LEU A 93 -20.21 -4.65 2.78
N SER A 94 -20.61 -5.75 3.42
CA SER A 94 -22.02 -6.13 3.58
C SER A 94 -22.80 -5.24 4.55
N HIS A 95 -22.17 -4.79 5.65
CA HIS A 95 -22.85 -4.01 6.69
C HIS A 95 -22.60 -2.50 6.58
N TYR A 96 -21.43 -2.09 6.11
CA TYR A 96 -20.98 -0.69 6.08
C TYR A 96 -20.53 -0.25 4.70
N ARG A 97 -21.25 -0.64 3.66
CA ARG A 97 -20.90 -0.47 2.26
C ARG A 97 -20.36 0.93 1.91
N LEU A 98 -21.07 1.96 2.29
CA LEU A 98 -20.68 3.34 1.96
C LEU A 98 -19.38 3.75 2.64
N THR A 99 -19.24 3.39 3.92
CA THR A 99 -18.01 3.65 4.70
C THR A 99 -16.83 2.87 4.15
N HIS A 100 -17.05 1.60 3.76
CA HIS A 100 -16.05 0.77 3.11
C HIS A 100 -15.53 1.42 1.83
N TYR A 101 -16.44 1.82 0.91
CA TYR A 101 -16.05 2.50 -0.33
C TYR A 101 -15.38 3.85 -0.10
N LEU A 102 -15.74 4.58 0.96
CA LEU A 102 -15.03 5.81 1.32
C LEU A 102 -13.56 5.53 1.64
N PHE A 103 -13.26 4.48 2.39
CA PHE A 103 -11.87 4.10 2.69
C PHE A 103 -11.13 3.57 1.46
N VAL A 104 -11.79 2.83 0.57
CA VAL A 104 -11.24 2.44 -0.74
C VAL A 104 -10.88 3.67 -1.57
N LEU A 105 -11.77 4.66 -1.61
CA LEU A 105 -11.56 5.94 -2.28
C LEU A 105 -10.36 6.70 -1.70
N LEU A 106 -10.30 6.85 -0.37
CA LEU A 106 -9.22 7.53 0.32
C LEU A 106 -7.87 6.86 0.08
N TYR A 107 -7.83 5.52 0.13
CA TYR A 107 -6.62 4.76 -0.16
C TYR A 107 -6.16 4.95 -1.60
N THR A 108 -7.06 4.86 -2.56
CA THR A 108 -6.76 5.00 -3.99
C THR A 108 -6.29 6.42 -4.32
N LEU A 109 -6.94 7.45 -3.80
CA LEU A 109 -6.56 8.84 -4.04
C LEU A 109 -5.23 9.21 -3.37
N SER A 110 -5.01 8.80 -2.12
CA SER A 110 -3.76 9.12 -1.41
C SER A 110 -2.56 8.43 -2.06
N SER A 111 -2.70 7.17 -2.49
CA SER A 111 -1.62 6.44 -3.18
C SER A 111 -1.32 7.02 -4.56
N THR A 112 -2.34 7.43 -5.30
CA THR A 112 -2.17 8.08 -6.60
C THR A 112 -1.53 9.45 -6.46
N THR A 113 -1.95 10.24 -5.46
CA THR A 113 -1.35 11.53 -5.14
C THR A 113 0.12 11.36 -4.75
N TYR A 114 0.44 10.37 -3.91
CA TYR A 114 1.81 10.02 -3.56
C TYR A 114 2.65 9.75 -4.83
N ALA A 115 2.16 8.90 -5.73
CA ALA A 115 2.87 8.56 -6.97
C ALA A 115 3.08 9.78 -7.88
N ASN A 116 2.16 10.74 -7.88
CA ASN A 116 2.28 11.97 -8.70
C ASN A 116 3.20 13.03 -8.09
N ILE A 117 3.35 13.08 -6.76
CA ILE A 117 4.30 14.00 -6.11
C ILE A 117 5.73 13.53 -6.35
N VAL A 118 5.97 12.21 -6.34
CA VAL A 118 7.31 11.62 -6.49
C VAL A 118 7.52 11.12 -7.92
N VAL A 119 7.27 11.98 -8.88
CA VAL A 119 7.53 11.68 -10.29
C VAL A 119 9.01 11.95 -10.62
N SER A 120 9.68 10.94 -11.20
CA SER A 120 10.97 11.07 -11.88
C SER A 120 10.88 10.46 -13.27
N ASP A 121 11.86 10.73 -14.14
CA ASP A 121 11.89 10.15 -15.49
C ASP A 121 11.84 8.61 -15.46
N LYS A 122 12.46 8.00 -14.45
CA LYS A 122 12.49 6.54 -14.27
C LYS A 122 11.15 5.98 -13.76
N LEU A 123 10.41 6.76 -12.99
CA LEU A 123 9.13 6.38 -12.41
C LEU A 123 7.94 6.75 -13.29
N TYR A 124 8.16 7.52 -14.36
CA TYR A 124 7.08 8.07 -15.20
C TYR A 124 6.11 7.01 -15.71
N LEU A 125 6.62 5.89 -16.24
CA LEU A 125 5.77 4.81 -16.75
C LEU A 125 4.95 4.13 -15.65
N PHE A 126 5.53 3.94 -14.47
CA PHE A 126 4.82 3.37 -13.32
C PHE A 126 3.75 4.33 -12.79
N THR A 127 4.06 5.63 -12.73
CA THR A 127 3.08 6.67 -12.35
C THR A 127 1.94 6.73 -13.35
N MET A 128 2.22 6.67 -14.66
CA MET A 128 1.16 6.57 -15.67
C MET A 128 0.29 5.34 -15.49
N ALA A 129 0.88 4.17 -15.23
CA ALA A 129 0.12 2.94 -14.99
C ALA A 129 -0.80 3.08 -13.76
N VAL A 130 -0.30 3.66 -12.66
CA VAL A 130 -1.11 3.95 -11.47
C VAL A 130 -2.26 4.91 -11.82
N ASN A 131 -1.99 5.99 -12.54
CA ASN A 131 -3.01 6.98 -12.90
C ASN A 131 -4.13 6.36 -13.78
N ILE A 132 -3.76 5.60 -14.82
CA ILE A 132 -4.72 4.96 -15.72
C ILE A 132 -5.58 3.95 -14.95
N THR A 133 -4.95 3.05 -14.18
CA THR A 133 -5.67 2.04 -13.41
C THR A 133 -6.54 2.67 -12.32
N THR A 134 -6.10 3.79 -11.71
CA THR A 134 -6.89 4.58 -10.77
C THR A 134 -8.16 5.11 -11.40
N VAL A 135 -8.07 5.77 -12.56
CA VAL A 135 -9.26 6.32 -13.24
C VAL A 135 -10.26 5.22 -13.54
N LEU A 136 -9.80 4.10 -14.10
CA LEU A 136 -10.68 2.98 -14.44
C LEU A 136 -11.31 2.35 -13.19
N PHE A 137 -10.53 2.15 -12.15
CA PHE A 137 -11.02 1.59 -10.89
C PHE A 137 -12.02 2.53 -10.20
N MET A 138 -11.73 3.83 -10.17
CA MET A 138 -12.59 4.84 -9.54
C MET A 138 -13.96 4.95 -10.21
N ILE A 139 -14.02 4.86 -11.56
CA ILE A 139 -15.30 4.83 -12.29
C ILE A 139 -16.15 3.66 -11.78
N LEU A 140 -15.54 2.49 -11.60
CA LEU A 140 -16.24 1.30 -11.11
C LEU A 140 -16.62 1.40 -9.63
N VAL A 141 -15.76 1.97 -8.77
CA VAL A 141 -16.09 2.22 -7.35
C VAL A 141 -17.31 3.12 -7.24
N ILE A 142 -17.36 4.22 -8.01
CA ILE A 142 -18.50 5.15 -8.01
C ILE A 142 -19.75 4.45 -8.54
N TYR A 143 -19.64 3.71 -9.65
CA TYR A 143 -20.76 2.96 -10.23
C TYR A 143 -21.32 1.95 -9.22
N THR A 144 -20.46 1.14 -8.60
CA THR A 144 -20.88 0.11 -7.64
C THR A 144 -21.39 0.69 -6.31
N ALA A 145 -20.89 1.86 -5.90
CA ALA A 145 -21.43 2.56 -4.71
C ALA A 145 -22.86 3.09 -4.96
N ALA A 146 -23.17 3.49 -6.20
CA ALA A 146 -24.46 4.03 -6.58
C ALA A 146 -25.50 2.93 -6.87
N ASP A 147 -25.07 1.76 -7.36
CA ASP A 147 -25.95 0.65 -7.72
C ASP A 147 -25.98 -0.42 -6.64
N ASN A 148 -27.19 -0.85 -6.25
CA ASN A 148 -27.38 -1.89 -5.24
C ASN A 148 -27.34 -3.32 -5.82
N GLU A 149 -27.44 -3.47 -7.14
CA GLU A 149 -27.45 -4.76 -7.81
C GLU A 149 -26.19 -4.93 -8.67
N TRP A 150 -25.24 -5.71 -8.18
CA TRP A 150 -24.06 -6.09 -8.96
C TRP A 150 -24.44 -7.11 -10.04
N GLY A 151 -24.47 -6.70 -11.29
CA GLY A 151 -24.46 -7.65 -12.41
C GLY A 151 -23.14 -8.44 -12.44
N GLU A 152 -23.17 -9.69 -12.88
CA GLU A 152 -21.98 -10.55 -12.98
C GLU A 152 -20.84 -9.87 -13.76
N VAL A 153 -21.15 -9.20 -14.84
CA VAL A 153 -20.18 -8.50 -15.70
C VAL A 153 -19.49 -7.36 -14.93
N SER A 154 -20.24 -6.61 -14.13
CA SER A 154 -19.70 -5.50 -13.32
C SER A 154 -18.69 -6.01 -12.26
N LYS A 155 -18.96 -7.17 -11.65
CA LYS A 155 -18.03 -7.81 -10.69
C LYS A 155 -16.71 -8.20 -11.35
N TYR A 156 -16.74 -8.78 -12.55
CA TYR A 156 -15.51 -9.15 -13.27
C TYR A 156 -14.63 -7.93 -13.55
N PHE A 157 -15.23 -6.85 -14.04
CA PHE A 157 -14.49 -5.62 -14.32
C PHE A 157 -13.95 -5.00 -13.02
N TYR A 158 -14.76 -4.93 -11.96
CA TYR A 158 -14.35 -4.38 -10.69
C TYR A 158 -13.14 -5.15 -10.12
N THR A 159 -13.25 -6.47 -9.99
CA THR A 159 -12.15 -7.31 -9.48
C THR A 159 -10.90 -7.19 -10.36
N GLY A 160 -11.07 -7.19 -11.69
CA GLY A 160 -9.96 -7.05 -12.62
C GLY A 160 -9.22 -5.72 -12.45
N PHE A 161 -9.93 -4.60 -12.40
CA PHE A 161 -9.32 -3.28 -12.23
C PHE A 161 -8.78 -3.04 -10.81
N GLU A 162 -9.43 -3.59 -9.77
CA GLU A 162 -8.91 -3.59 -8.41
C GLU A 162 -7.54 -4.28 -8.35
N CYS A 163 -7.42 -5.48 -8.92
CA CYS A 163 -6.16 -6.21 -8.98
C CYS A 163 -5.10 -5.48 -9.83
N MET A 164 -5.48 -4.95 -10.98
CA MET A 164 -4.56 -4.18 -11.84
C MET A 164 -4.01 -2.95 -11.12
N TRP A 165 -4.86 -2.22 -10.42
CA TRP A 165 -4.46 -1.06 -9.65
C TRP A 165 -3.51 -1.43 -8.50
N ILE A 166 -3.79 -2.50 -7.73
CA ILE A 166 -2.91 -3.00 -6.67
C ILE A 166 -1.53 -3.35 -7.24
N VAL A 167 -1.48 -4.09 -8.34
CA VAL A 167 -0.22 -4.48 -9.00
C VAL A 167 0.54 -3.25 -9.50
N ALA A 168 -0.14 -2.29 -10.14
CA ALA A 168 0.47 -1.06 -10.63
C ALA A 168 1.08 -0.23 -9.49
N PHE A 169 0.36 -0.09 -8.38
CA PHE A 169 0.86 0.65 -7.21
C PHE A 169 2.05 -0.06 -6.55
N PHE A 170 2.02 -1.37 -6.36
CA PHE A 170 3.17 -2.11 -5.83
C PHE A 170 4.38 -2.03 -6.77
N ALA A 171 4.19 -2.13 -8.09
CA ALA A 171 5.26 -1.96 -9.06
C ALA A 171 5.89 -0.56 -8.96
N TYR A 172 5.07 0.48 -8.78
CA TYR A 172 5.53 1.84 -8.52
C TYR A 172 6.37 1.90 -7.23
N VAL A 173 5.89 1.37 -6.10
CA VAL A 173 6.61 1.41 -4.81
C VAL A 173 7.93 0.64 -4.87
N ILE A 174 7.95 -0.50 -5.57
CA ILE A 174 9.19 -1.27 -5.81
C ILE A 174 10.19 -0.45 -6.62
N ALA A 175 9.75 0.16 -7.72
CA ALA A 175 10.60 1.00 -8.58
C ALA A 175 11.13 2.22 -7.81
N HIS A 176 10.26 2.88 -7.02
CA HIS A 176 10.64 4.01 -6.18
C HIS A 176 11.66 3.61 -5.11
N SER A 177 11.45 2.49 -4.43
CA SER A 177 12.42 1.96 -3.45
C SER A 177 13.76 1.60 -4.10
N TYR A 178 13.73 1.06 -5.31
CA TYR A 178 14.95 0.74 -6.07
C TYR A 178 15.72 2.00 -6.50
N GLU A 179 15.01 3.03 -6.96
CA GLU A 179 15.65 4.30 -7.34
C GLU A 179 16.37 4.95 -6.17
N ASN A 180 15.79 4.90 -4.97
CA ASN A 180 16.32 5.53 -3.77
C ASN A 180 17.25 4.63 -2.94
N ARG A 181 17.59 3.42 -3.40
CA ARG A 181 18.42 2.47 -2.63
C ARG A 181 19.79 3.02 -2.18
N HIS A 182 20.39 3.92 -2.96
CA HIS A 182 21.66 4.52 -2.60
C HIS A 182 21.53 5.63 -1.55
N ALA A 183 20.44 6.40 -1.57
CA ALA A 183 20.16 7.43 -0.57
C ALA A 183 19.98 6.82 0.83
N TYR A 184 19.40 5.62 0.91
CA TYR A 184 19.32 4.87 2.17
C TYR A 184 20.68 4.53 2.77
N ASN A 185 21.64 4.11 1.95
CA ASN A 185 22.97 3.78 2.43
C ASN A 185 23.67 5.02 3.00
N THR A 186 23.48 6.17 2.38
CA THR A 186 24.02 7.45 2.85
C THR A 186 23.36 7.88 4.17
N LEU A 187 22.06 7.75 4.30
CA LEU A 187 21.34 8.09 5.53
C LEU A 187 21.78 7.20 6.70
N LEU A 188 21.91 5.89 6.46
CA LEU A 188 22.36 4.94 7.48
C LEU A 188 23.79 5.24 7.96
N LEU A 189 24.68 5.59 7.03
CA LEU A 189 26.04 5.99 7.36
C LEU A 189 26.05 7.27 8.23
N LEU A 190 25.21 8.26 7.88
CA LEU A 190 25.09 9.49 8.67
C LEU A 190 24.55 9.20 10.09
N VAL A 191 23.53 8.36 10.22
CA VAL A 191 22.97 7.97 11.53
C VAL A 191 24.01 7.24 12.37
N ASN A 192 24.76 6.32 11.79
CA ASN A 192 25.82 5.60 12.51
C ASN A 192 26.93 6.55 12.94
N CYS A 193 27.40 7.45 12.06
CA CYS A 193 28.41 8.45 12.42
C CYS A 193 27.96 9.39 13.54
N THR A 194 26.69 9.82 13.55
CA THR A 194 26.15 10.65 14.63
C THR A 194 25.99 9.88 15.93
N ALA A 195 25.67 8.59 15.90
CA ALA A 195 25.60 7.75 17.08
C ALA A 195 26.99 7.51 17.69
N ASP A 196 28.01 7.31 16.89
CA ASP A 196 29.39 7.11 17.34
C ASP A 196 29.95 8.41 17.98
N THR A 197 29.73 9.58 17.37
CA THR A 197 30.14 10.87 17.95
C THR A 197 29.42 11.19 19.26
N ALA A 198 28.10 10.90 19.36
CA ALA A 198 27.36 11.09 20.61
C ALA A 198 27.84 10.14 21.73
N HIS A 199 28.28 8.93 21.36
CA HIS A 199 28.86 7.99 22.34
C HIS A 199 30.23 8.47 22.84
N GLU A 200 31.09 9.01 21.97
CA GLU A 200 32.40 9.57 22.35
C GLU A 200 32.24 10.81 23.23
N GLU A 201 31.34 11.75 22.88
CA GLU A 201 31.06 12.93 23.71
C GLU A 201 30.48 12.57 25.07
N GLY A 202 29.58 11.57 25.14
CA GLY A 202 29.04 11.05 26.39
C GLY A 202 30.11 10.40 27.30
N LEU A 203 31.12 9.76 26.71
CA LEU A 203 32.25 9.16 27.44
C LEU A 203 33.17 10.23 28.00
N HIS A 204 33.44 11.29 27.24
CA HIS A 204 34.28 12.43 27.72
C HIS A 204 33.67 13.22 28.87
N THR A 205 32.32 13.32 28.91
CA THR A 205 31.59 13.99 30.02
C THR A 205 31.52 13.14 31.28
N LEU A 206 31.76 11.83 31.21
CA LEU A 206 31.77 10.93 32.38
C LEU A 206 33.18 10.76 33.03
N ILE A 207 34.24 11.16 32.34
CA ILE A 207 35.63 10.96 32.75
C ILE A 207 36.28 12.28 33.22
N GLY A 208 35.66 13.42 32.99
CA GLY A 208 36.08 14.77 33.47
C GLY A 208 35.30 15.19 34.69
#